data_15d8840a0ae0c82a51982cc4f780d2d8
#
_entry.id   15d8840a0ae0c82a51982cc4f780d2d8
#
_cell.length_a   1.000
_cell.length_b   1.000
_cell.length_c   1.000
_cell.angle_alpha   90.00
_cell.angle_beta   90.00
_cell.angle_gamma   90.00
#
_symmetry.space_group_name_H-M   'P 1'
#
loop_
_entity.id
_entity.type
_entity.pdbx_description
1 polymer ?
#
loop_
_entity_poly.entity_id
_entity_poly.type
_entity_poly.pdbx_seq_one_letter_code
_entity_poly.pdbx_strand_id
1 'polypeptide(L)'
;MQLPILTFGGIPMSQQGNDSWRLGLRSIAFLLMLTLSQTWIAPAACGQETTPRFNSAWILPGDRVAWLGGRLWEELAERGDLESILSIRMVGQPIAFRNVGWSGDDVEGRARAVFGSVEDGYKRRLVDLKQADPTVVFVHYGFSEAMDDGWNDQRFDKGLRRLLTDLKPLSYRLVLLQSPPIPAGTRFPEIRRDLCNQKIERFNQVIKQIADQEGMKVLQIPEWTPEMSDDGIQLHAAGYQEFASRFASLLVPGKSQELPGELRVDLKGNGNLSLGDWSLQVIDRDGATGKWRLEEAFAALPERSLDQATSDGRSVRKSRRLVVTGLPSGRYQWTLEGEVIAVGSAEDWAKGIEVSGVGADRQRLALQKTAKEKDTLFMHQYRPQNETYLFLFRKHEQGNNAGEVL
;
A
#
# COMPACT_ATOMS: atom_id res chain seq x y z
N MET A 1 -16.05 12.48 -0.10
CA MET A 1 -15.34 11.78 -1.17
C MET A 1 -16.15 11.93 -2.43
N GLN A 2 -15.70 12.66 -3.44
CA GLN A 2 -16.48 12.80 -4.69
C GLN A 2 -16.35 11.48 -5.45
N LEU A 3 -17.50 10.90 -5.78
CA LEU A 3 -17.58 9.67 -6.57
C LEU A 3 -17.28 9.98 -8.06
N PRO A 4 -16.60 9.10 -8.79
CA PRO A 4 -16.33 9.32 -10.21
C PRO A 4 -17.63 9.32 -11.02
N ILE A 5 -17.78 10.30 -11.91
CA ILE A 5 -18.91 10.42 -12.83
C ILE A 5 -18.51 9.83 -14.17
N LEU A 6 -19.18 8.77 -14.58
CA LEU A 6 -19.03 8.11 -15.86
C LEU A 6 -20.11 8.63 -16.82
N THR A 7 -19.75 8.98 -18.03
CA THR A 7 -20.74 9.46 -18.99
C THR A 7 -20.70 8.61 -20.26
N PHE A 8 -21.87 8.17 -20.68
CA PHE A 8 -22.08 7.50 -21.96
C PHE A 8 -22.84 8.45 -22.89
N GLY A 9 -22.28 8.80 -24.04
CA GLY A 9 -22.89 9.78 -24.95
C GLY A 9 -22.86 9.36 -26.41
N GLY A 10 -23.94 9.64 -27.12
CA GLY A 10 -24.00 9.51 -28.58
C GLY A 10 -23.06 10.53 -29.26
N ILE A 11 -22.31 10.11 -30.28
CA ILE A 11 -21.49 10.99 -31.09
C ILE A 11 -22.36 11.51 -32.24
N PRO A 12 -22.64 12.83 -32.32
CA PRO A 12 -23.34 13.37 -33.47
C PRO A 12 -22.52 13.23 -34.75
N MET A 13 -23.17 12.88 -35.86
CA MET A 13 -22.58 12.60 -37.15
C MET A 13 -22.11 13.87 -37.94
N SER A 14 -21.74 14.95 -37.28
CA SER A 14 -21.15 16.12 -37.93
C SER A 14 -20.31 16.91 -36.93
N GLN A 15 -19.01 16.76 -37.02
CA GLN A 15 -18.03 17.86 -36.90
C GLN A 15 -16.59 17.31 -37.02
N GLN A 16 -16.10 17.34 -38.26
CA GLN A 16 -14.69 17.60 -38.52
C GLN A 16 -14.53 19.12 -38.49
N GLY A 17 -13.62 19.61 -37.68
CA GLY A 17 -13.07 20.96 -37.85
C GLY A 17 -13.15 21.90 -36.63
N ASN A 18 -11.97 22.22 -36.16
CA ASN A 18 -11.48 23.46 -35.55
C ASN A 18 -11.77 23.85 -34.11
N ASP A 19 -10.69 23.78 -33.38
CA ASP A 19 -10.10 24.73 -32.41
C ASP A 19 -10.93 25.85 -31.81
N SER A 20 -10.95 25.91 -30.50
CA SER A 20 -10.48 27.10 -29.73
C SER A 20 -10.63 26.95 -28.25
N TRP A 21 -9.55 27.23 -27.55
CA TRP A 21 -9.38 27.33 -26.10
C TRP A 21 -10.14 28.52 -25.55
N ARG A 22 -10.93 28.34 -24.49
CA ARG A 22 -11.24 29.40 -23.52
C ARG A 22 -11.30 28.89 -22.09
N LEU A 23 -10.35 29.37 -21.29
CA LEU A 23 -10.31 29.32 -19.84
C LEU A 23 -11.49 30.10 -19.23
N GLY A 24 -12.15 29.51 -18.26
CA GLY A 24 -13.15 30.20 -17.43
C GLY A 24 -12.99 29.83 -15.96
N LEU A 25 -12.29 30.68 -15.21
CA LEU A 25 -12.29 30.67 -13.73
C LEU A 25 -13.69 31.05 -13.22
N ARG A 26 -14.27 30.29 -12.31
CA ARG A 26 -15.31 30.77 -11.41
C ARG A 26 -15.10 30.27 -9.98
N SER A 27 -14.96 31.26 -9.10
CA SER A 27 -14.87 31.21 -7.66
C SER A 27 -16.12 30.57 -7.03
N ILE A 28 -15.94 29.73 -5.99
CA ILE A 28 -17.01 29.28 -5.11
C ILE A 28 -16.74 29.78 -3.71
N ALA A 29 -17.70 30.56 -3.20
CA ALA A 29 -17.75 31.11 -1.86
C ALA A 29 -18.15 30.04 -0.83
N PHE A 30 -17.47 29.99 0.30
CA PHE A 30 -17.80 29.20 1.48
C PHE A 30 -18.91 29.89 2.29
N LEU A 31 -19.97 29.16 2.60
CA LEU A 31 -20.96 29.55 3.61
C LEU A 31 -20.83 28.63 4.82
N LEU A 32 -20.36 29.21 5.95
CA LEU A 32 -20.35 28.57 7.26
C LEU A 32 -21.76 28.66 7.87
N MET A 33 -22.38 27.54 8.22
CA MET A 33 -23.49 27.50 9.18
C MET A 33 -23.06 26.82 10.47
N LEU A 34 -23.02 27.60 11.53
CA LEU A 34 -22.95 27.13 12.92
C LEU A 34 -24.34 26.67 13.35
N THR A 35 -24.47 25.40 13.79
CA THR A 35 -25.61 24.96 14.60
C THR A 35 -25.13 24.48 15.95
N LEU A 36 -25.55 25.19 16.99
CA LEU A 36 -25.48 24.74 18.38
C LEU A 36 -26.41 23.52 18.58
N SER A 37 -25.88 22.45 19.12
CA SER A 37 -26.69 21.35 19.66
C SER A 37 -26.35 21.08 21.12
N GLN A 38 -27.40 21.04 21.90
CA GLN A 38 -27.45 20.90 23.34
C GLN A 38 -26.93 19.52 23.79
N THR A 39 -26.14 19.53 24.84
CA THR A 39 -25.66 18.35 25.56
C THR A 39 -26.79 17.71 26.39
N TRP A 40 -27.09 16.46 26.08
CA TRP A 40 -27.84 15.58 27.00
C TRP A 40 -26.83 14.76 27.82
N ILE A 41 -26.86 14.96 29.13
CA ILE A 41 -26.12 14.13 30.10
C ILE A 41 -26.99 12.89 30.37
N ALA A 42 -26.52 11.71 29.98
CA ALA A 42 -27.09 10.45 30.38
C ALA A 42 -26.33 9.87 31.60
N PRO A 43 -27.01 9.20 32.54
CA PRO A 43 -26.37 8.72 33.77
C PRO A 43 -25.47 7.51 33.50
N ALA A 44 -24.37 7.47 34.26
CA ALA A 44 -23.37 6.40 34.24
C ALA A 44 -23.99 5.04 34.59
N ALA A 45 -23.95 4.10 33.64
CA ALA A 45 -24.17 2.70 33.92
C ALA A 45 -22.89 2.08 34.47
N CYS A 46 -23.05 1.45 35.64
CA CYS A 46 -22.05 0.75 36.42
C CYS A 46 -21.34 -0.35 35.59
N GLY A 47 -20.03 -0.46 35.76
CA GLY A 47 -19.13 -1.29 35.01
C GLY A 47 -19.44 -2.78 35.05
N GLN A 48 -19.41 -3.37 33.88
CA GLN A 48 -18.95 -4.74 33.69
C GLN A 48 -17.49 -4.68 33.32
N GLU A 49 -16.62 -5.13 34.15
CA GLU A 49 -15.22 -5.47 33.83
C GLU A 49 -15.25 -6.53 32.73
N THR A 50 -15.18 -6.09 31.49
CA THR A 50 -14.86 -6.97 30.37
C THR A 50 -13.37 -7.24 30.47
N THR A 51 -12.99 -8.42 30.99
CA THR A 51 -11.68 -9.00 30.73
C THR A 51 -11.30 -8.72 29.26
N PRO A 52 -10.12 -8.17 28.97
CA PRO A 52 -9.72 -7.91 27.60
C PRO A 52 -9.62 -9.27 26.89
N ARG A 53 -10.61 -9.59 26.05
CA ARG A 53 -10.43 -10.61 25.03
C ARG A 53 -9.24 -10.10 24.21
N PHE A 54 -8.11 -10.79 24.32
CA PHE A 54 -6.95 -10.53 23.47
C PHE A 54 -7.43 -10.54 22.01
N ASN A 55 -7.61 -9.36 21.49
CA ASN A 55 -8.07 -9.16 20.13
C ASN A 55 -6.97 -9.76 19.25
N SER A 56 -7.30 -10.75 18.44
CA SER A 56 -6.35 -11.46 17.56
C SER A 56 -5.74 -10.56 16.48
N ALA A 57 -6.22 -9.33 16.36
CA ALA A 57 -5.78 -8.38 15.38
C ALA A 57 -4.32 -7.94 15.62
N TRP A 58 -3.54 -7.91 14.53
CA TRP A 58 -2.17 -7.44 14.52
C TRP A 58 -2.09 -5.91 14.54
N ILE A 59 -3.03 -5.27 13.84
CA ILE A 59 -3.17 -3.82 13.69
C ILE A 59 -4.54 -3.44 14.25
N LEU A 60 -4.60 -2.39 15.04
CA LEU A 60 -5.81 -1.89 15.68
C LEU A 60 -6.18 -0.50 15.14
N PRO A 61 -7.45 -0.11 15.17
CA PRO A 61 -7.86 1.27 14.93
C PRO A 61 -7.09 2.24 15.82
N GLY A 62 -6.57 3.31 15.25
CA GLY A 62 -5.76 4.29 15.97
C GLY A 62 -4.26 3.99 15.99
N ASP A 63 -3.83 2.85 15.45
CA ASP A 63 -2.41 2.53 15.41
C ASP A 63 -1.62 3.45 14.47
N ARG A 64 -0.42 3.77 14.92
CA ARG A 64 0.68 4.25 14.10
C ARG A 64 1.67 3.11 13.95
N VAL A 65 1.63 2.49 12.77
CA VAL A 65 2.39 1.27 12.45
C VAL A 65 3.76 1.66 11.93
N ALA A 66 4.82 1.12 12.53
CA ALA A 66 6.16 1.23 11.97
C ALA A 66 6.68 -0.12 11.47
N TRP A 67 7.29 -0.12 10.29
CA TRP A 67 8.01 -1.25 9.72
C TRP A 67 9.51 -1.04 9.95
N LEU A 68 10.14 -1.94 10.70
CA LEU A 68 11.55 -1.89 11.01
C LEU A 68 12.26 -3.13 10.50
N GLY A 69 13.33 -2.93 9.72
CA GLY A 69 14.13 -4.03 9.18
C GLY A 69 14.92 -3.63 7.93
N GLY A 70 15.26 -4.62 7.12
CA GLY A 70 16.10 -4.49 5.95
C GLY A 70 15.37 -4.10 4.66
N ARG A 71 15.94 -4.54 3.54
CA ARG A 71 15.56 -4.19 2.17
C ARG A 71 14.08 -4.43 1.84
N LEU A 72 13.49 -5.54 2.32
CA LEU A 72 12.07 -5.85 2.03
C LEU A 72 11.14 -4.66 2.35
N TRP A 73 11.36 -4.02 3.49
CA TRP A 73 10.53 -2.89 3.92
C TRP A 73 10.82 -1.63 3.12
N GLU A 74 12.08 -1.33 2.83
CA GLU A 74 12.44 -0.18 1.98
C GLU A 74 11.79 -0.30 0.60
N GLU A 75 11.89 -1.44 -0.05
CA GLU A 75 11.26 -1.69 -1.35
C GLU A 75 9.72 -1.60 -1.31
N LEU A 76 9.09 -2.10 -0.23
CA LEU A 76 7.63 -1.97 -0.05
C LEU A 76 7.20 -0.51 0.11
N ALA A 77 8.02 0.32 0.77
CA ALA A 77 7.79 1.77 0.88
C ALA A 77 7.90 2.47 -0.47
N GLU A 78 8.96 2.17 -1.23
CA GLU A 78 9.20 2.73 -2.56
C GLU A 78 8.10 2.39 -3.58
N ARG A 79 7.32 1.36 -3.31
CA ARG A 79 6.23 0.90 -4.17
C ARG A 79 4.85 1.34 -3.69
N GLY A 80 4.65 1.52 -2.39
CA GLY A 80 3.38 1.88 -1.77
C GLY A 80 2.32 0.76 -1.80
N ASP A 81 2.67 -0.47 -2.21
CA ASP A 81 1.71 -1.58 -2.37
C ASP A 81 1.09 -1.99 -1.02
N LEU A 82 1.91 -2.27 -0.01
CA LEU A 82 1.44 -2.77 1.29
C LEU A 82 0.56 -1.75 2.00
N GLU A 83 1.01 -0.51 2.07
CA GLU A 83 0.26 0.53 2.75
C GLU A 83 -1.08 0.83 2.07
N SER A 84 -1.10 0.89 0.73
CA SER A 84 -2.36 1.12 0.01
C SER A 84 -3.37 -0.01 0.26
N ILE A 85 -2.93 -1.27 0.26
CA ILE A 85 -3.81 -2.42 0.54
C ILE A 85 -4.33 -2.37 1.99
N LEU A 86 -3.45 -2.12 2.96
CA LEU A 86 -3.85 -2.01 4.36
C LEU A 86 -4.81 -0.83 4.59
N SER A 87 -4.60 0.30 3.93
CA SER A 87 -5.51 1.45 4.00
C SER A 87 -6.89 1.14 3.42
N ILE A 88 -6.95 0.33 2.35
CA ILE A 88 -8.20 -0.15 1.77
C ILE A 88 -8.93 -1.08 2.76
N ARG A 89 -8.21 -2.04 3.34
CA ARG A 89 -8.79 -2.99 4.30
C ARG A 89 -9.27 -2.34 5.59
N MET A 90 -8.67 -1.23 5.97
CA MET A 90 -8.98 -0.47 7.18
C MET A 90 -9.71 0.84 6.88
N VAL A 91 -10.42 0.91 5.76
CA VAL A 91 -11.19 2.10 5.37
C VAL A 91 -12.13 2.54 6.50
N GLY A 92 -12.15 3.85 6.78
CA GLY A 92 -12.94 4.43 7.87
C GLY A 92 -12.32 4.27 9.27
N GLN A 93 -11.18 3.61 9.39
CA GLN A 93 -10.42 3.52 10.64
C GLN A 93 -9.25 4.51 10.63
N PRO A 94 -9.02 5.25 11.71
CA PRO A 94 -7.82 6.08 11.82
C PRO A 94 -6.59 5.17 11.94
N ILE A 95 -5.69 5.24 10.98
CA ILE A 95 -4.45 4.49 10.95
C ILE A 95 -3.37 5.30 10.23
N ALA A 96 -2.14 5.18 10.68
CA ALA A 96 -0.98 5.77 10.02
C ALA A 96 0.14 4.73 9.87
N PHE A 97 0.90 4.85 8.79
CA PHE A 97 2.03 3.98 8.50
C PHE A 97 3.32 4.81 8.38
N ARG A 98 4.41 4.25 8.87
CA ARG A 98 5.77 4.78 8.74
C ARG A 98 6.71 3.64 8.41
N ASN A 99 7.52 3.82 7.39
CA ASN A 99 8.50 2.84 7.02
C ASN A 99 9.90 3.33 7.40
N VAL A 100 10.57 2.60 8.27
CA VAL A 100 11.96 2.83 8.69
C VAL A 100 12.87 1.69 8.23
N GLY A 101 12.48 0.96 7.19
CA GLY A 101 13.30 -0.03 6.51
C GLY A 101 14.55 0.60 5.89
N TRP A 102 15.64 -0.16 5.87
CA TRP A 102 16.91 0.30 5.32
C TRP A 102 17.66 -0.87 4.70
N SER A 103 17.92 -0.82 3.40
CA SER A 103 18.63 -1.87 2.67
C SER A 103 20.01 -2.14 3.29
N GLY A 104 20.31 -3.42 3.50
CA GLY A 104 21.53 -3.86 4.16
C GLY A 104 21.54 -3.72 5.68
N ASP A 105 20.42 -3.24 6.29
CA ASP A 105 20.33 -3.16 7.75
C ASP A 105 20.28 -4.54 8.39
N ASP A 106 20.85 -4.63 9.58
CA ASP A 106 20.87 -5.80 10.44
C ASP A 106 20.50 -5.42 11.88
N VAL A 107 20.42 -6.41 12.73
CA VAL A 107 20.04 -6.19 14.13
C VAL A 107 21.01 -5.29 14.91
N GLU A 108 22.25 -5.10 14.43
CA GLU A 108 23.23 -4.18 15.00
C GLU A 108 23.18 -2.77 14.39
N GLY A 109 22.43 -2.56 13.28
CA GLY A 109 22.30 -1.25 12.65
C GLY A 109 23.49 -0.84 11.78
N ARG A 110 24.30 -1.80 11.30
CA ARG A 110 25.55 -1.52 10.58
C ARG A 110 25.38 -0.64 9.33
N ALA A 111 24.31 -0.88 8.55
CA ALA A 111 24.07 -0.10 7.34
C ALA A 111 23.75 1.37 7.62
N ARG A 112 23.24 1.69 8.81
CA ARG A 112 22.91 3.07 9.21
C ARG A 112 24.11 3.85 9.74
N ALA A 113 25.25 3.21 9.91
CA ALA A 113 26.47 3.85 10.40
C ALA A 113 27.00 4.92 9.44
N VAL A 114 26.78 4.75 8.13
CA VAL A 114 27.27 5.61 7.04
C VAL A 114 28.79 5.78 7.15
N PHE A 115 29.29 6.87 7.76
CA PHE A 115 30.71 7.13 8.03
C PHE A 115 31.06 7.02 9.52
N GLY A 116 30.09 6.70 10.35
CA GLY A 116 30.24 6.54 11.81
C GLY A 116 30.59 5.10 12.20
N SER A 117 30.56 4.86 13.51
CA SER A 117 30.70 3.53 14.10
C SER A 117 29.38 2.74 13.98
N VAL A 118 29.46 1.41 14.18
CA VAL A 118 28.25 0.56 14.28
C VAL A 118 27.32 1.07 15.38
N GLU A 119 27.89 1.57 16.48
CA GLU A 119 27.12 2.15 17.58
C GLU A 119 26.36 3.42 17.16
N ASP A 120 26.92 4.24 16.29
CA ASP A 120 26.23 5.41 15.75
C ASP A 120 25.06 4.99 14.85
N GLY A 121 25.25 3.98 14.00
CA GLY A 121 24.18 3.41 13.19
C GLY A 121 23.06 2.83 14.04
N TYR A 122 23.42 2.11 15.10
CA TYR A 122 22.43 1.58 16.05
C TYR A 122 21.62 2.68 16.73
N LYS A 123 22.26 3.73 17.25
CA LYS A 123 21.58 4.88 17.87
C LYS A 123 20.72 5.63 16.89
N ARG A 124 21.20 5.82 15.66
CA ARG A 124 20.42 6.45 14.58
C ARG A 124 19.09 5.73 14.37
N ARG A 125 19.10 4.40 14.28
CA ARG A 125 17.86 3.62 14.14
C ARG A 125 16.84 3.92 15.23
N LEU A 126 17.28 4.07 16.48
CA LEU A 126 16.39 4.41 17.58
C LEU A 126 15.81 5.82 17.43
N VAL A 127 16.61 6.76 16.93
CA VAL A 127 16.16 8.15 16.64
C VAL A 127 15.13 8.15 15.51
N ASP A 128 15.42 7.44 14.41
CA ASP A 128 14.52 7.34 13.25
C ASP A 128 13.17 6.74 13.68
N LEU A 129 13.20 5.67 14.47
CA LEU A 129 11.99 5.04 14.97
C LEU A 129 11.21 5.95 15.92
N LYS A 130 11.90 6.72 16.77
CA LYS A 130 11.26 7.70 17.64
C LYS A 130 10.57 8.82 16.85
N GLN A 131 11.17 9.27 15.74
CA GLN A 131 10.55 10.24 14.84
C GLN A 131 9.28 9.70 14.16
N ALA A 132 9.25 8.38 13.91
CA ALA A 132 8.06 7.72 13.39
C ALA A 132 6.89 7.72 14.38
N ASP A 133 7.15 7.94 15.67
CA ASP A 133 6.18 7.97 16.78
C ASP A 133 5.16 6.82 16.73
N PRO A 134 5.60 5.55 16.68
CA PRO A 134 4.70 4.42 16.47
C PRO A 134 3.96 4.04 17.76
N THR A 135 2.82 3.35 17.59
CA THR A 135 2.16 2.61 18.68
C THR A 135 2.44 1.11 18.58
N VAL A 136 2.72 0.64 17.35
CA VAL A 136 3.14 -0.74 17.08
C VAL A 136 4.32 -0.76 16.12
N VAL A 137 5.30 -1.60 16.41
CA VAL A 137 6.49 -1.81 15.57
C VAL A 137 6.57 -3.27 15.15
N PHE A 138 6.60 -3.50 13.85
CA PHE A 138 6.89 -4.80 13.26
C PHE A 138 8.41 -4.89 13.01
N VAL A 139 9.08 -5.80 13.71
CA VAL A 139 10.54 -5.95 13.71
C VAL A 139 10.92 -7.16 12.88
N HIS A 140 11.67 -6.97 11.79
CA HIS A 140 12.08 -8.02 10.86
C HIS A 140 13.59 -8.01 10.65
N TYR A 141 14.28 -8.92 11.32
CA TYR A 141 15.71 -9.18 11.18
C TYR A 141 15.96 -10.69 11.11
N GLY A 142 17.16 -11.09 10.73
CA GLY A 142 17.56 -12.48 10.60
C GLY A 142 17.75 -12.94 9.15
N PHE A 143 17.08 -12.30 8.17
CA PHE A 143 17.24 -12.67 6.76
C PHE A 143 18.58 -12.16 6.19
N SER A 144 18.92 -10.89 6.37
CA SER A 144 20.19 -10.31 5.93
C SER A 144 21.38 -10.95 6.65
N GLU A 145 21.21 -11.19 7.96
CA GLU A 145 22.21 -11.83 8.79
C GLU A 145 22.50 -13.28 8.34
N ALA A 146 21.49 -13.99 7.87
CA ALA A 146 21.69 -15.36 7.36
C ALA A 146 22.54 -15.41 6.07
N MET A 147 22.57 -14.33 5.30
CA MET A 147 23.39 -14.21 4.08
C MET A 147 24.88 -13.92 4.39
N ASP A 148 25.20 -13.44 5.60
CA ASP A 148 26.54 -13.03 6.01
C ASP A 148 27.15 -14.10 6.94
N ASP A 149 28.35 -14.60 6.58
CA ASP A 149 29.04 -15.65 7.34
C ASP A 149 29.54 -15.19 8.71
N GLY A 150 29.65 -13.87 8.92
CA GLY A 150 30.03 -13.27 10.20
C GLY A 150 28.94 -13.38 11.29
N TRP A 151 27.77 -13.93 10.98
CA TRP A 151 26.66 -14.08 11.92
C TRP A 151 26.51 -15.52 12.41
N ASN A 152 26.29 -15.66 13.73
CA ASN A 152 25.87 -16.88 14.39
C ASN A 152 24.71 -16.61 15.36
N ASP A 153 24.15 -17.67 15.91
CA ASP A 153 22.98 -17.62 16.76
C ASP A 153 23.19 -16.74 18.00
N GLN A 154 24.37 -16.81 18.64
CA GLN A 154 24.69 -16.02 19.84
C GLN A 154 24.77 -14.52 19.54
N ARG A 155 25.41 -14.15 18.44
CA ARG A 155 25.50 -12.74 17.99
C ARG A 155 24.13 -12.20 17.67
N PHE A 156 23.31 -12.96 16.95
CA PHE A 156 21.95 -12.59 16.59
C PHE A 156 21.07 -12.45 17.84
N ASP A 157 21.06 -13.42 18.74
CA ASP A 157 20.31 -13.36 20.01
C ASP A 157 20.69 -12.12 20.82
N LYS A 158 21.99 -11.87 21.01
CA LYS A 158 22.47 -10.70 21.76
C LYS A 158 22.02 -9.39 21.13
N GLY A 159 22.13 -9.27 19.80
CA GLY A 159 21.73 -8.07 19.06
C GLY A 159 20.23 -7.82 19.14
N LEU A 160 19.43 -8.85 18.95
CA LEU A 160 17.96 -8.74 19.02
C LEU A 160 17.48 -8.41 20.43
N ARG A 161 18.02 -9.06 21.47
CA ARG A 161 17.67 -8.74 22.88
C ARG A 161 18.05 -7.30 23.22
N ARG A 162 19.21 -6.82 22.79
CA ARG A 162 19.61 -5.43 22.97
C ARG A 162 18.58 -4.50 22.36
N LEU A 163 18.22 -4.72 21.10
CA LEU A 163 17.24 -3.91 20.39
C LEU A 163 15.90 -3.87 21.12
N LEU A 164 15.37 -5.03 21.49
CA LEU A 164 14.09 -5.12 22.17
C LEU A 164 14.13 -4.46 23.56
N THR A 165 15.24 -4.57 24.28
CA THR A 165 15.45 -3.91 25.58
C THR A 165 15.39 -2.38 25.41
N ASP A 166 16.03 -1.83 24.39
CA ASP A 166 16.06 -0.39 24.13
C ASP A 166 14.72 0.13 23.59
N LEU A 167 13.89 -0.73 22.96
CA LEU A 167 12.55 -0.37 22.47
C LEU A 167 11.47 -0.44 23.56
N LYS A 168 11.60 -1.28 24.58
CA LYS A 168 10.60 -1.44 25.66
C LYS A 168 10.23 -0.14 26.38
N PRO A 169 11.20 0.72 26.79
CA PRO A 169 10.89 1.97 27.48
C PRO A 169 10.07 2.96 26.66
N LEU A 170 10.03 2.78 25.34
CA LEU A 170 9.26 3.63 24.42
C LEU A 170 7.77 3.25 24.36
N SER A 171 7.36 2.22 25.12
CA SER A 171 5.97 1.76 25.26
C SER A 171 5.33 1.30 23.95
N TYR A 172 6.13 0.86 22.98
CA TYR A 172 5.62 0.33 21.71
C TYR A 172 5.09 -1.10 21.92
N ARG A 173 4.03 -1.42 21.19
CA ARG A 173 3.63 -2.82 20.99
C ARG A 173 4.56 -3.43 19.93
N LEU A 174 5.35 -4.43 20.32
CA LEU A 174 6.33 -5.08 19.45
C LEU A 174 5.77 -6.37 18.87
N VAL A 175 5.94 -6.55 17.57
CA VAL A 175 5.61 -7.77 16.83
C VAL A 175 6.88 -8.24 16.11
N LEU A 176 7.36 -9.44 16.47
CA LEU A 176 8.53 -10.01 15.82
C LEU A 176 8.13 -10.76 14.57
N LEU A 177 8.87 -10.56 13.50
CA LEU A 177 8.62 -11.20 12.23
C LEU A 177 9.69 -12.25 11.93
N GLN A 178 9.25 -13.44 11.56
CA GLN A 178 10.12 -14.52 11.10
C GLN A 178 10.24 -14.51 9.58
N SER A 179 11.43 -14.83 9.10
CA SER A 179 11.76 -14.88 7.67
C SER A 179 11.40 -16.23 7.06
N PRO A 180 10.87 -16.27 5.83
CA PRO A 180 10.69 -17.52 5.10
C PRO A 180 12.05 -18.02 4.56
N PRO A 181 12.14 -19.29 4.18
CA PRO A 181 13.31 -19.81 3.50
C PRO A 181 13.44 -19.22 2.09
N ILE A 182 14.65 -19.17 1.57
CA ILE A 182 14.94 -18.87 0.17
C ILE A 182 14.39 -20.01 -0.69
N PRO A 183 13.52 -19.74 -1.67
CA PRO A 183 12.88 -20.80 -2.47
C PRO A 183 13.88 -21.54 -3.34
N ALA A 184 13.63 -22.82 -3.56
CA ALA A 184 14.32 -23.62 -4.58
C ALA A 184 13.88 -23.17 -5.99
N GLY A 185 14.67 -23.48 -7.01
CA GLY A 185 14.33 -23.18 -8.40
C GLY A 185 14.65 -21.73 -8.83
N THR A 186 15.31 -20.95 -8.00
CA THR A 186 15.83 -19.63 -8.32
C THR A 186 17.29 -19.69 -8.78
N ARG A 187 17.85 -18.56 -9.23
CA ARG A 187 19.27 -18.45 -9.59
C ARG A 187 20.24 -18.47 -8.40
N PHE A 188 19.72 -18.48 -7.17
CA PHE A 188 20.56 -18.56 -5.98
C PHE A 188 21.27 -19.93 -5.89
N PRO A 189 22.59 -19.99 -5.69
CA PRO A 189 23.33 -21.26 -5.67
C PRO A 189 22.81 -22.21 -4.59
N GLU A 190 22.52 -23.45 -4.96
CA GLU A 190 21.82 -24.44 -4.11
C GLU A 190 22.54 -24.66 -2.76
N ILE A 191 23.85 -24.95 -2.80
CA ILE A 191 24.63 -25.18 -1.58
C ILE A 191 24.55 -23.95 -0.65
N ARG A 192 24.67 -22.74 -1.22
CA ARG A 192 24.59 -21.50 -0.44
C ARG A 192 23.18 -21.27 0.10
N ARG A 193 22.14 -21.58 -0.69
CA ARG A 193 20.75 -21.52 -0.28
C ARG A 193 20.49 -22.39 0.95
N ASP A 194 20.96 -23.64 0.91
CA ASP A 194 20.70 -24.59 2.00
C ASP A 194 21.41 -24.14 3.30
N LEU A 195 22.62 -23.61 3.21
CA LEU A 195 23.32 -23.03 4.35
C LEU A 195 22.59 -21.79 4.90
N CYS A 196 22.13 -20.90 4.03
CA CYS A 196 21.36 -19.72 4.44
C CYS A 196 20.02 -20.13 5.07
N ASN A 197 19.30 -21.08 4.49
CA ASN A 197 18.05 -21.57 5.03
C ASN A 197 18.21 -22.22 6.41
N GLN A 198 19.29 -22.96 6.65
CA GLN A 198 19.62 -23.47 7.99
C GLN A 198 19.85 -22.34 8.99
N LYS A 199 20.50 -21.25 8.59
CA LYS A 199 20.67 -20.07 9.45
C LYS A 199 19.34 -19.36 9.70
N ILE A 200 18.53 -19.15 8.66
CA ILE A 200 17.19 -18.54 8.77
C ILE A 200 16.37 -19.30 9.80
N GLU A 201 16.33 -20.63 9.70
CA GLU A 201 15.60 -21.47 10.64
C GLU A 201 16.10 -21.29 12.09
N ARG A 202 17.43 -21.33 12.31
CA ARG A 202 17.97 -21.08 13.67
C ARG A 202 17.64 -19.68 14.18
N PHE A 203 17.74 -18.65 13.35
CA PHE A 203 17.37 -17.29 13.75
C PHE A 203 15.88 -17.15 14.04
N ASN A 204 15.02 -17.83 13.27
CA ASN A 204 13.58 -17.91 13.57
C ASN A 204 13.32 -18.59 14.92
N GLN A 205 14.09 -19.62 15.27
CA GLN A 205 14.01 -20.25 16.59
C GLN A 205 14.45 -19.31 17.72
N VAL A 206 15.51 -18.53 17.51
CA VAL A 206 15.93 -17.47 18.45
C VAL A 206 14.82 -16.42 18.60
N ILE A 207 14.23 -15.94 17.51
CA ILE A 207 13.11 -15.00 17.55
C ILE A 207 11.94 -15.57 18.37
N LYS A 208 11.57 -16.81 18.10
CA LYS A 208 10.48 -17.48 18.81
C LYS A 208 10.80 -17.62 20.32
N GLN A 209 12.01 -18.06 20.66
CA GLN A 209 12.43 -18.20 22.03
C GLN A 209 12.38 -16.87 22.80
N ILE A 210 12.87 -15.79 22.20
CA ILE A 210 12.81 -14.45 22.80
C ILE A 210 11.36 -14.01 22.99
N ALA A 211 10.53 -14.21 21.97
CA ALA A 211 9.12 -13.84 22.03
C ALA A 211 8.36 -14.59 23.12
N ASP A 212 8.58 -15.90 23.24
CA ASP A 212 7.96 -16.73 24.28
C ASP A 212 8.39 -16.26 25.70
N GLN A 213 9.68 -15.90 25.89
CA GLN A 213 10.21 -15.41 27.15
C GLN A 213 9.67 -14.03 27.55
N GLU A 214 9.43 -13.17 26.56
CA GLU A 214 9.04 -11.78 26.76
C GLU A 214 7.53 -11.55 26.58
N GLY A 215 6.76 -12.58 26.26
CA GLY A 215 5.32 -12.49 26.01
C GLY A 215 4.96 -11.67 24.77
N MET A 216 5.86 -11.66 23.76
CA MET A 216 5.67 -10.91 22.51
C MET A 216 4.95 -11.76 21.47
N LYS A 217 4.26 -11.10 20.53
CA LYS A 217 3.67 -11.76 19.35
C LYS A 217 4.73 -12.04 18.29
N VAL A 218 4.61 -13.18 17.64
CA VAL A 218 5.43 -13.57 16.47
C VAL A 218 4.53 -13.82 15.30
N LEU A 219 4.95 -13.39 14.12
CA LEU A 219 4.27 -13.63 12.85
C LEU A 219 5.29 -14.07 11.81
N GLN A 220 5.02 -15.20 11.16
CA GLN A 220 5.75 -15.61 9.96
C GLN A 220 5.30 -14.74 8.78
N ILE A 221 6.22 -14.05 8.11
CA ILE A 221 5.87 -13.33 6.87
C ILE A 221 5.61 -14.34 5.74
N PRO A 222 4.82 -13.97 4.71
CA PRO A 222 4.52 -14.87 3.60
C PRO A 222 5.78 -15.36 2.89
N GLU A 223 5.78 -16.64 2.55
CA GLU A 223 6.81 -17.20 1.67
C GLU A 223 6.65 -16.62 0.26
N TRP A 224 7.78 -16.40 -0.40
CA TRP A 224 7.78 -16.10 -1.82
C TRP A 224 8.21 -17.34 -2.62
N THR A 225 7.82 -17.36 -3.88
CA THR A 225 8.03 -18.47 -4.80
C THR A 225 9.04 -18.07 -5.89
N PRO A 226 9.59 -19.02 -6.66
CA PRO A 226 10.46 -18.69 -7.79
C PRO A 226 9.83 -17.74 -8.82
N GLU A 227 8.49 -17.79 -8.96
CA GLU A 227 7.75 -16.88 -9.84
C GLU A 227 7.70 -15.45 -9.31
N MET A 228 8.04 -15.23 -8.04
CA MET A 228 8.08 -13.91 -7.42
C MET A 228 9.48 -13.31 -7.36
N SER A 229 10.52 -14.12 -7.58
CA SER A 229 11.91 -13.72 -7.40
C SER A 229 12.85 -14.55 -8.27
N ASP A 230 13.63 -13.92 -9.13
CA ASP A 230 14.62 -14.61 -9.97
C ASP A 230 15.80 -15.16 -9.17
N ASP A 231 16.23 -14.43 -8.16
CA ASP A 231 17.40 -14.76 -7.33
C ASP A 231 17.05 -15.34 -5.96
N GLY A 232 15.76 -15.45 -5.64
CA GLY A 232 15.28 -15.97 -4.36
C GLY A 232 15.45 -14.99 -3.17
N ILE A 233 16.02 -13.82 -3.39
CA ILE A 233 16.30 -12.82 -2.35
C ILE A 233 15.47 -11.57 -2.56
N GLN A 234 15.50 -11.04 -3.78
CA GLN A 234 14.79 -9.83 -4.16
C GLN A 234 13.56 -10.17 -4.99
N LEU A 235 12.41 -9.70 -4.56
CA LEU A 235 11.18 -9.85 -5.33
C LEU A 235 11.19 -8.92 -6.55
N HIS A 236 10.66 -9.38 -7.68
CA HIS A 236 10.34 -8.48 -8.79
C HIS A 236 9.02 -7.73 -8.53
N ALA A 237 8.66 -6.79 -9.39
CA ALA A 237 7.50 -5.91 -9.17
C ALA A 237 6.19 -6.67 -8.86
N ALA A 238 5.85 -7.71 -9.64
CA ALA A 238 4.67 -8.52 -9.38
C ALA A 238 4.80 -9.34 -8.08
N GLY A 239 6.03 -9.77 -7.75
CA GLY A 239 6.32 -10.48 -6.50
C GLY A 239 6.05 -9.62 -5.28
N TYR A 240 6.44 -8.33 -5.29
CA TYR A 240 6.12 -7.39 -4.21
C TYR A 240 4.61 -7.16 -4.08
N GLN A 241 3.87 -7.02 -5.17
CA GLN A 241 2.40 -6.88 -5.13
C GLN A 241 1.74 -8.11 -4.52
N GLU A 242 2.16 -9.31 -4.94
CA GLU A 242 1.65 -10.58 -4.40
C GLU A 242 2.00 -10.73 -2.91
N PHE A 243 3.25 -10.44 -2.52
CA PHE A 243 3.69 -10.44 -1.13
C PHE A 243 2.84 -9.48 -0.29
N ALA A 244 2.68 -8.23 -0.75
CA ALA A 244 1.90 -7.21 -0.04
C ALA A 244 0.45 -7.65 0.18
N SER A 245 -0.17 -8.25 -0.84
CA SER A 245 -1.54 -8.77 -0.76
C SER A 245 -1.67 -9.92 0.25
N ARG A 246 -0.75 -10.90 0.22
CA ARG A 246 -0.72 -12.00 1.18
C ARG A 246 -0.46 -11.51 2.60
N PHE A 247 0.52 -10.62 2.77
CA PHE A 247 0.88 -10.10 4.08
C PHE A 247 -0.24 -9.24 4.68
N ALA A 248 -0.86 -8.37 3.89
CA ALA A 248 -2.03 -7.61 4.32
C ALA A 248 -3.19 -8.51 4.77
N SER A 249 -3.38 -9.66 4.09
CA SER A 249 -4.40 -10.65 4.46
C SER A 249 -4.14 -11.32 5.80
N LEU A 250 -2.87 -11.51 6.16
CA LEU A 250 -2.49 -12.02 7.49
C LEU A 250 -2.70 -10.97 8.59
N LEU A 251 -2.37 -9.70 8.29
CA LEU A 251 -2.45 -8.60 9.27
C LEU A 251 -3.89 -8.16 9.54
N VAL A 252 -4.68 -8.05 8.50
CA VAL A 252 -6.08 -7.61 8.51
C VAL A 252 -6.90 -8.62 7.72
N PRO A 253 -7.34 -9.73 8.36
CA PRO A 253 -8.16 -10.74 7.68
C PRO A 253 -9.48 -10.13 7.17
N GLY A 254 -9.85 -10.48 5.95
CA GLY A 254 -11.09 -10.03 5.32
C GLY A 254 -11.18 -10.57 3.90
N LYS A 255 -12.29 -10.32 3.25
CA LYS A 255 -12.44 -10.67 1.83
C LYS A 255 -11.65 -9.66 1.00
N SER A 256 -10.77 -10.17 0.13
CA SER A 256 -10.18 -9.36 -0.92
C SER A 256 -11.28 -8.90 -1.87
N GLN A 257 -11.36 -7.61 -2.12
CA GLN A 257 -12.29 -7.08 -3.11
C GLN A 257 -11.62 -7.08 -4.47
N GLU A 258 -12.09 -7.97 -5.32
CA GLU A 258 -11.69 -8.01 -6.72
C GLU A 258 -12.78 -7.35 -7.55
N LEU A 259 -12.33 -6.56 -8.51
CA LEU A 259 -13.25 -5.99 -9.48
C LEU A 259 -13.71 -7.09 -10.46
N PRO A 260 -15.00 -7.17 -10.82
CA PRO A 260 -15.48 -8.19 -11.76
C PRO A 260 -14.84 -7.99 -13.14
N GLY A 261 -14.46 -9.11 -13.79
CA GLY A 261 -13.84 -9.09 -15.13
C GLY A 261 -14.78 -8.66 -16.25
N GLU A 262 -16.10 -8.82 -16.06
CA GLU A 262 -17.12 -8.38 -16.99
C GLU A 262 -18.19 -7.57 -16.25
N LEU A 263 -18.57 -6.45 -16.84
CA LEU A 263 -19.64 -5.57 -16.38
C LEU A 263 -20.76 -5.56 -17.41
N ARG A 264 -22.03 -5.79 -16.99
CA ARG A 264 -23.20 -5.75 -17.86
C ARG A 264 -24.16 -4.67 -17.39
N VAL A 265 -24.48 -3.73 -18.27
CA VAL A 265 -25.43 -2.64 -18.02
C VAL A 265 -26.57 -2.72 -19.01
N ASP A 266 -27.81 -2.82 -18.53
CA ASP A 266 -29.00 -2.72 -19.35
C ASP A 266 -29.64 -1.33 -19.20
N LEU A 267 -29.55 -0.53 -20.23
CA LEU A 267 -30.08 0.83 -20.24
C LEU A 267 -31.62 0.91 -20.45
N LYS A 268 -32.29 -0.18 -20.87
CA LYS A 268 -33.75 -0.26 -20.97
C LYS A 268 -34.42 -0.56 -19.63
N GLY A 269 -33.71 -1.31 -18.77
CA GLY A 269 -34.13 -1.58 -17.39
C GLY A 269 -33.83 -0.41 -16.46
N ASN A 270 -33.72 -0.68 -15.17
CA ASN A 270 -33.31 0.33 -14.19
C ASN A 270 -31.87 0.77 -14.35
N GLY A 271 -31.13 0.09 -15.23
CA GLY A 271 -29.70 0.37 -15.50
C GLY A 271 -28.76 0.16 -14.31
N ASN A 272 -29.28 -0.39 -13.23
CA ASN A 272 -28.51 -0.60 -12.00
C ASN A 272 -27.89 -1.99 -12.02
N LEU A 273 -26.59 -2.05 -11.78
CA LEU A 273 -25.84 -3.27 -11.60
C LEU A 273 -25.27 -3.28 -10.18
N SER A 274 -25.48 -4.36 -9.45
CA SER A 274 -24.89 -4.58 -8.13
C SER A 274 -24.18 -5.92 -8.11
N LEU A 275 -22.90 -5.94 -7.73
CA LEU A 275 -22.06 -7.11 -7.61
C LEU A 275 -21.30 -7.05 -6.28
N GLY A 276 -21.86 -7.66 -5.25
CA GLY A 276 -21.34 -7.57 -3.90
C GLY A 276 -21.34 -6.12 -3.40
N ASP A 277 -20.17 -5.63 -3.02
CA ASP A 277 -19.97 -4.28 -2.48
C ASP A 277 -19.74 -3.22 -3.58
N TRP A 278 -19.83 -3.59 -4.85
CA TRP A 278 -19.70 -2.71 -6.00
C TRP A 278 -21.06 -2.52 -6.69
N SER A 279 -21.35 -1.31 -7.11
CA SER A 279 -22.55 -1.00 -7.87
C SER A 279 -22.29 0.05 -8.94
N LEU A 280 -23.03 -0.04 -10.03
CA LEU A 280 -23.09 0.94 -11.09
C LEU A 280 -24.54 1.35 -11.29
N GLN A 281 -24.85 2.63 -11.19
CA GLN A 281 -26.20 3.16 -11.27
C GLN A 281 -26.30 4.19 -12.39
N VAL A 282 -27.41 4.13 -13.15
CA VAL A 282 -27.77 5.18 -14.11
C VAL A 282 -28.48 6.29 -13.32
N ILE A 283 -27.76 7.41 -13.15
CA ILE A 283 -28.27 8.56 -12.37
C ILE A 283 -28.95 9.63 -13.24
N ASP A 284 -28.70 9.62 -14.54
CA ASP A 284 -29.28 10.57 -15.47
C ASP A 284 -29.44 9.96 -16.87
N ARG A 285 -30.55 10.29 -17.55
CA ARG A 285 -30.86 9.86 -18.91
C ARG A 285 -31.34 11.05 -19.70
N ASP A 286 -30.59 11.49 -20.67
CA ASP A 286 -31.05 12.44 -21.66
C ASP A 286 -31.43 11.69 -22.96
N GLY A 287 -32.69 11.37 -23.10
CA GLY A 287 -33.18 10.66 -24.28
C GLY A 287 -33.09 11.45 -25.58
N ALA A 288 -33.01 12.78 -25.51
CA ALA A 288 -32.88 13.65 -26.66
C ALA A 288 -31.47 13.65 -27.23
N THR A 289 -30.47 13.58 -26.36
CA THR A 289 -29.03 13.56 -26.75
C THR A 289 -28.42 12.16 -26.73
N GLY A 290 -29.15 11.15 -26.27
CA GLY A 290 -28.64 9.79 -26.12
C GLY A 290 -27.48 9.71 -25.13
N LYS A 291 -27.51 10.51 -24.07
CA LYS A 291 -26.50 10.52 -23.00
C LYS A 291 -27.02 9.82 -21.77
N TRP A 292 -26.19 8.99 -21.19
CA TRP A 292 -26.45 8.38 -19.88
C TRP A 292 -25.28 8.73 -18.96
N ARG A 293 -25.60 9.14 -17.74
CA ARG A 293 -24.63 9.33 -16.68
C ARG A 293 -24.75 8.16 -15.73
N LEU A 294 -23.64 7.51 -15.44
CA LEU A 294 -23.57 6.41 -14.50
C LEU A 294 -22.68 6.81 -13.32
N GLU A 295 -23.07 6.40 -12.14
CA GLU A 295 -22.30 6.56 -10.92
C GLU A 295 -21.79 5.19 -10.47
N GLU A 296 -20.49 5.07 -10.32
CA GLU A 296 -19.85 3.88 -9.76
C GLU A 296 -19.70 4.08 -8.25
N ALA A 297 -20.30 3.17 -7.48
CA ALA A 297 -20.16 3.15 -6.04
C ALA A 297 -19.54 1.81 -5.61
N PHE A 298 -18.63 1.89 -4.64
CA PHE A 298 -17.99 0.72 -4.06
C PHE A 298 -17.79 0.93 -2.56
N ALA A 299 -18.00 -0.13 -1.76
CA ALA A 299 -17.81 -0.07 -0.32
C ALA A 299 -16.32 0.01 0.05
N ALA A 300 -15.44 -0.62 -0.73
CA ALA A 300 -14.01 -0.47 -0.62
C ALA A 300 -13.33 -0.58 -1.99
N LEU A 301 -12.18 0.09 -2.13
CA LEU A 301 -11.37 0.00 -3.35
C LEU A 301 -10.84 -1.43 -3.55
N PRO A 302 -10.62 -1.86 -4.81
CA PRO A 302 -9.98 -3.14 -5.07
C PRO A 302 -8.55 -3.15 -4.53
N GLU A 303 -8.13 -4.27 -3.98
CA GLU A 303 -6.76 -4.41 -3.45
C GLU A 303 -5.72 -4.57 -4.55
N ARG A 304 -6.12 -5.16 -5.67
CA ARG A 304 -5.24 -5.37 -6.82
C ARG A 304 -5.63 -4.46 -7.97
N SER A 305 -4.64 -3.84 -8.59
CA SER A 305 -4.83 -3.10 -9.82
C SER A 305 -5.14 -4.03 -10.99
N LEU A 306 -5.89 -3.51 -11.97
CA LEU A 306 -5.97 -4.14 -13.28
C LEU A 306 -4.62 -4.11 -14.02
N ASP A 307 -3.77 -3.13 -13.71
CA ASP A 307 -2.38 -3.09 -14.19
C ASP A 307 -1.53 -4.04 -13.35
N GLN A 308 -1.34 -5.27 -13.81
CA GLN A 308 -0.46 -6.22 -13.17
C GLN A 308 0.96 -6.08 -13.70
N ALA A 309 1.93 -5.91 -12.80
CA ALA A 309 3.33 -6.02 -13.17
C ALA A 309 3.64 -7.47 -13.56
N THR A 310 4.34 -7.66 -14.66
CA THR A 310 4.89 -8.95 -15.06
C THR A 310 6.28 -9.16 -14.48
N SER A 311 6.80 -10.38 -14.52
CA SER A 311 8.13 -10.71 -14.00
C SER A 311 9.26 -9.94 -14.69
N ASP A 312 9.06 -9.50 -15.94
CA ASP A 312 10.01 -8.69 -16.71
C ASP A 312 9.86 -7.16 -16.45
N GLY A 313 9.04 -6.78 -15.46
CA GLY A 313 8.83 -5.39 -15.06
C GLY A 313 7.88 -4.61 -15.98
N ARG A 314 7.29 -5.26 -16.98
CA ARG A 314 6.25 -4.64 -17.80
C ARG A 314 4.93 -4.64 -17.04
N SER A 315 4.10 -3.65 -17.30
CA SER A 315 2.72 -3.63 -16.82
C SER A 315 1.82 -4.23 -17.89
N VAL A 316 1.17 -5.35 -17.58
CA VAL A 316 0.08 -5.87 -18.41
C VAL A 316 -1.22 -5.31 -17.88
N ARG A 317 -1.80 -4.39 -18.65
CA ARG A 317 -3.10 -3.83 -18.34
C ARG A 317 -4.16 -4.90 -18.59
N LYS A 318 -4.80 -5.40 -17.53
CA LYS A 318 -6.01 -6.21 -17.66
C LYS A 318 -7.16 -5.28 -18.01
N SER A 319 -7.70 -5.48 -19.21
CA SER A 319 -8.94 -4.85 -19.60
C SER A 319 -10.13 -5.58 -18.96
N ARG A 320 -11.22 -4.86 -18.80
CA ARG A 320 -12.52 -5.40 -18.42
C ARG A 320 -13.44 -5.36 -19.62
N ARG A 321 -14.27 -6.35 -19.72
CA ARG A 321 -15.32 -6.37 -20.71
C ARG A 321 -16.53 -5.61 -20.20
N LEU A 322 -16.89 -4.50 -20.86
CA LEU A 322 -18.10 -3.75 -20.59
C LEU A 322 -19.16 -4.08 -21.65
N VAL A 323 -20.24 -4.70 -21.24
CA VAL A 323 -21.40 -5.03 -22.07
C VAL A 323 -22.50 -4.04 -21.75
N VAL A 324 -22.92 -3.26 -22.74
CA VAL A 324 -24.01 -2.28 -22.59
C VAL A 324 -25.12 -2.62 -23.57
N THR A 325 -26.28 -2.96 -23.03
CA THR A 325 -27.49 -3.26 -23.81
C THR A 325 -28.52 -2.16 -23.72
N GLY A 326 -29.46 -2.12 -24.66
CA GLY A 326 -30.52 -1.13 -24.66
C GLY A 326 -30.19 0.19 -25.32
N LEU A 327 -29.00 0.35 -25.90
CA LEU A 327 -28.61 1.51 -26.70
C LEU A 327 -29.43 1.57 -28.00
N PRO A 328 -30.00 2.74 -28.39
CA PRO A 328 -30.52 2.97 -29.75
C PRO A 328 -29.41 2.75 -30.79
N SER A 329 -29.79 2.52 -32.05
CA SER A 329 -28.82 2.43 -33.15
C SER A 329 -27.99 3.71 -33.25
N GLY A 330 -26.64 3.59 -33.27
CA GLY A 330 -25.73 4.72 -33.27
C GLY A 330 -24.32 4.35 -32.81
N ARG A 331 -23.43 5.36 -32.75
CA ARG A 331 -22.10 5.27 -32.20
C ARG A 331 -22.05 5.95 -30.84
N TYR A 332 -21.39 5.33 -29.88
CA TYR A 332 -21.31 5.77 -28.50
C TYR A 332 -19.89 5.75 -28.00
N GLN A 333 -19.58 6.65 -27.09
CA GLN A 333 -18.32 6.69 -26.38
C GLN A 333 -18.55 6.50 -24.88
N TRP A 334 -17.65 5.78 -24.27
CA TRP A 334 -17.53 5.69 -22.82
C TRP A 334 -16.49 6.68 -22.35
N THR A 335 -16.88 7.58 -21.44
CA THR A 335 -15.98 8.58 -20.88
C THR A 335 -15.90 8.45 -19.37
N LEU A 336 -14.70 8.66 -18.82
CA LEU A 336 -14.44 8.72 -17.39
C LEU A 336 -13.78 10.06 -17.08
N GLU A 337 -14.43 10.88 -16.26
CA GLU A 337 -13.93 12.22 -15.90
C GLU A 337 -13.62 13.11 -17.12
N GLY A 338 -14.36 12.93 -18.20
CA GLY A 338 -14.18 13.68 -19.45
C GLY A 338 -13.19 13.07 -20.44
N GLU A 339 -12.43 12.06 -20.07
CA GLU A 339 -11.52 11.33 -20.95
C GLU A 339 -12.27 10.20 -21.67
N VAL A 340 -12.10 10.10 -22.99
CA VAL A 340 -12.69 9.02 -23.80
C VAL A 340 -11.90 7.74 -23.58
N ILE A 341 -12.53 6.74 -23.00
CA ILE A 341 -11.92 5.44 -22.69
C ILE A 341 -12.14 4.44 -23.82
N ALA A 342 -13.35 4.42 -24.41
CA ALA A 342 -13.69 3.52 -25.50
C ALA A 342 -14.78 4.10 -26.40
N VAL A 343 -14.82 3.66 -27.68
CA VAL A 343 -15.81 4.06 -28.67
C VAL A 343 -16.28 2.84 -29.44
N GLY A 344 -17.57 2.71 -29.70
CA GLY A 344 -18.14 1.61 -30.47
C GLY A 344 -19.56 1.89 -30.95
N SER A 345 -20.06 1.05 -31.84
CA SER A 345 -21.49 1.03 -32.21
C SER A 345 -22.34 0.43 -31.08
N ALA A 346 -23.64 0.64 -31.12
CA ALA A 346 -24.58 -0.02 -30.18
C ALA A 346 -24.41 -1.54 -30.19
N GLU A 347 -24.11 -2.13 -31.34
CA GLU A 347 -23.87 -3.57 -31.49
C GLU A 347 -22.56 -4.02 -30.85
N ASP A 348 -21.48 -3.23 -30.99
CA ASP A 348 -20.18 -3.51 -30.35
C ASP A 348 -20.32 -3.47 -28.84
N TRP A 349 -21.02 -2.47 -28.31
CA TRP A 349 -21.31 -2.38 -26.89
C TRP A 349 -22.15 -3.53 -26.37
N ALA A 350 -23.14 -3.99 -27.13
CA ALA A 350 -23.94 -5.15 -26.76
C ALA A 350 -23.13 -6.47 -26.77
N LYS A 351 -22.12 -6.57 -27.64
CA LYS A 351 -21.18 -7.70 -27.63
C LYS A 351 -20.11 -7.59 -26.54
N GLY A 352 -19.88 -6.39 -26.05
CA GLY A 352 -18.90 -6.08 -25.03
C GLY A 352 -17.58 -5.54 -25.61
N ILE A 353 -17.18 -4.40 -25.09
CA ILE A 353 -15.93 -3.71 -25.43
C ILE A 353 -14.97 -3.82 -24.25
N GLU A 354 -13.71 -4.08 -24.57
CA GLU A 354 -12.64 -4.05 -23.58
C GLU A 354 -12.35 -2.62 -23.15
N VAL A 355 -12.50 -2.34 -21.85
CA VAL A 355 -12.24 -1.02 -21.26
C VAL A 355 -11.15 -1.14 -20.20
N SER A 356 -10.26 -0.16 -20.15
CA SER A 356 -9.22 -0.05 -19.14
C SER A 356 -9.49 1.15 -18.22
N GLY A 357 -9.05 1.07 -16.98
CA GLY A 357 -9.07 2.22 -16.07
C GLY A 357 -10.46 2.61 -15.60
N VAL A 358 -11.20 1.71 -14.98
CA VAL A 358 -12.41 2.07 -14.23
C VAL A 358 -12.08 2.95 -13.03
N GLY A 359 -13.06 3.74 -12.55
CA GLY A 359 -12.85 4.73 -11.50
C GLY A 359 -12.24 4.17 -10.22
N ALA A 360 -12.69 2.99 -9.77
CA ALA A 360 -12.14 2.31 -8.60
C ALA A 360 -10.65 1.95 -8.77
N ASP A 361 -10.22 1.50 -9.94
CA ASP A 361 -8.82 1.18 -10.21
C ASP A 361 -7.94 2.45 -10.24
N ARG A 362 -8.43 3.52 -10.87
CA ARG A 362 -7.75 4.83 -10.84
C ARG A 362 -7.56 5.36 -9.42
N GLN A 363 -8.58 5.27 -8.57
CA GLN A 363 -8.49 5.68 -7.17
C GLN A 363 -7.51 4.82 -6.37
N ARG A 364 -7.50 3.51 -6.62
CA ARG A 364 -6.52 2.61 -6.00
C ARG A 364 -5.09 2.99 -6.39
N LEU A 365 -4.83 3.23 -7.68
CA LEU A 365 -3.52 3.64 -8.17
C LEU A 365 -3.10 5.00 -7.61
N ALA A 366 -4.04 5.95 -7.49
CA ALA A 366 -3.79 7.24 -6.85
C ALA A 366 -3.42 7.07 -5.36
N LEU A 367 -4.13 6.20 -4.63
CA LEU A 367 -3.81 5.88 -3.24
C LEU A 367 -2.40 5.27 -3.11
N GLN A 368 -2.06 4.31 -3.97
CA GLN A 368 -0.73 3.69 -3.98
C GLN A 368 0.37 4.73 -4.26
N LYS A 369 0.14 5.62 -5.23
CA LYS A 369 1.06 6.73 -5.54
C LYS A 369 1.24 7.65 -4.34
N THR A 370 0.15 8.04 -3.68
CA THR A 370 0.19 8.88 -2.48
C THR A 370 0.94 8.21 -1.32
N ALA A 371 0.72 6.90 -1.11
CA ALA A 371 1.46 6.14 -0.10
C ALA A 371 2.96 6.15 -0.38
N LYS A 372 3.36 5.88 -1.63
CA LYS A 372 4.76 5.96 -2.08
C LYS A 372 5.35 7.35 -1.85
N GLU A 373 4.68 8.42 -2.30
CA GLU A 373 5.14 9.80 -2.14
C GLU A 373 5.34 10.17 -0.66
N LYS A 374 4.39 9.79 0.20
CA LYS A 374 4.47 9.98 1.65
C LYS A 374 5.68 9.25 2.24
N ASP A 375 5.88 7.99 1.89
CA ASP A 375 7.00 7.19 2.40
C ASP A 375 8.34 7.73 1.90
N THR A 376 8.40 8.20 0.65
CA THR A 376 9.59 8.87 0.10
C THR A 376 9.94 10.14 0.89
N LEU A 377 8.94 10.99 1.17
CA LEU A 377 9.15 12.20 1.97
C LEU A 377 9.60 11.85 3.40
N PHE A 378 9.00 10.84 4.02
CA PHE A 378 9.41 10.40 5.34
C PHE A 378 10.83 9.81 5.33
N MET A 379 11.18 9.02 4.31
CA MET A 379 12.54 8.49 4.15
C MET A 379 13.57 9.62 4.04
N HIS A 380 13.30 10.65 3.26
CA HIS A 380 14.20 11.81 3.14
C HIS A 380 14.36 12.58 4.46
N GLN A 381 13.41 12.51 5.38
CA GLN A 381 13.51 13.14 6.68
C GLN A 381 14.56 12.45 7.58
N TYR A 382 14.60 11.12 7.61
CA TYR A 382 15.55 10.37 8.43
C TYR A 382 16.80 9.92 7.65
N ARG A 383 16.75 9.90 6.31
CA ARG A 383 17.86 9.55 5.41
C ARG A 383 17.97 10.57 4.27
N PRO A 384 18.38 11.81 4.56
CA PRO A 384 18.52 12.82 3.53
C PRO A 384 19.64 12.45 2.55
N GLN A 385 19.41 12.68 1.25
CA GLN A 385 20.38 12.35 0.19
C GLN A 385 21.68 13.16 0.31
N ASN A 386 21.58 14.37 0.85
CA ASN A 386 22.70 15.28 1.05
C ASN A 386 23.24 15.26 2.49
N GLU A 387 23.16 14.13 3.17
CA GLU A 387 23.58 13.96 4.57
C GLU A 387 25.00 14.45 4.84
N THR A 388 25.92 14.25 3.90
CA THR A 388 27.32 14.70 4.01
C THR A 388 27.42 16.20 4.23
N TYR A 389 26.55 17.00 3.57
CA TYR A 389 26.49 18.45 3.71
C TYR A 389 25.67 18.89 4.92
N LEU A 390 24.62 18.14 5.29
CA LEU A 390 23.74 18.52 6.39
C LEU A 390 24.37 18.23 7.76
N PHE A 391 24.96 17.06 7.93
CA PHE A 391 25.32 16.55 9.26
C PHE A 391 26.76 16.08 9.39
N LEU A 392 27.47 15.83 8.27
CA LEU A 392 28.79 15.20 8.29
C LEU A 392 29.93 16.18 7.96
N PHE A 393 31.06 15.64 7.46
CA PHE A 393 32.31 16.38 7.30
C PHE A 393 32.27 17.54 6.31
N ARG A 394 31.31 17.61 5.41
CA ARG A 394 31.10 18.75 4.50
C ARG A 394 30.07 19.77 5.02
N LYS A 395 29.66 19.67 6.28
CA LYS A 395 28.70 20.60 6.90
C LYS A 395 29.13 22.07 6.80
N HIS A 396 30.44 22.35 6.80
CA HIS A 396 30.97 23.70 6.66
C HIS A 396 30.72 24.32 5.28
N GLU A 397 30.35 23.52 4.27
CA GLU A 397 30.04 23.99 2.91
C GLU A 397 28.58 24.42 2.75
N GLN A 398 27.73 24.25 3.75
CA GLN A 398 26.29 24.58 3.68
C GLN A 398 26.04 26.05 3.29
N GLY A 399 26.91 26.98 3.72
CA GLY A 399 26.78 28.40 3.37
C GLY A 399 26.88 28.66 1.86
N ASN A 400 27.59 27.81 1.12
CA ASN A 400 27.74 27.93 -0.34
C ASN A 400 26.55 27.28 -1.08
N ASN A 401 25.82 26.39 -0.44
CA ASN A 401 24.76 25.57 -1.04
C ASN A 401 23.42 25.83 -0.35
N ALA A 402 23.21 27.01 0.22
CA ALA A 402 22.02 27.34 1.03
C ALA A 402 20.69 27.20 0.27
N GLY A 403 20.71 27.24 -1.08
CA GLY A 403 19.53 27.00 -1.91
C GLY A 403 19.25 25.52 -2.23
N GLU A 404 20.18 24.61 -1.89
CA GLU A 404 20.06 23.17 -2.17
C GLU A 404 19.72 22.35 -0.92
N VAL A 405 19.75 22.99 0.25
CA VAL A 405 19.52 22.39 1.57
C VAL A 405 18.15 22.81 2.08
N LEU A 406 17.11 22.24 1.51
CA LEU A 406 15.73 22.37 2.01
C LEU A 406 15.14 21.00 2.31
#